data_39bc47cfe8bbfdd9192c36a1d8510f25
#
_entry.id   39bc47cfe8bbfdd9192c36a1d8510f25
#
_cell.length_a   1.000
_cell.length_b   1.000
_cell.length_c   1.000
_cell.angle_alpha   90.00
_cell.angle_beta   90.00
_cell.angle_gamma   90.00
#
_symmetry.space_group_name_H-M   'P 1'
#
loop_
_entity.id
_entity.type
_entity.pdbx_description
1 polymer ?
#
loop_
_entity_poly.entity_id
_entity_poly.type
_entity_poly.pdbx_seq_one_letter_code
_entity_poly.pdbx_strand_id
1 'polypeptide(L)'
;VRLCGSSGTNPFAAIAAGVACLWGPAHGGANEACLNMLGDIQKMGGISKVGEFMTQVKDKNSGVKLMGFGHRVYKNYDPRAKLMQETCKEVLTALGLENDPLFKLAMALEKIALEDEYFVSRKLYPNVDFYSGIVQRAIGIPTSLFTAIFALARTVGWIAQLNEMIGDPEYKIGRPRQLFTGSTQRQVLPLAKR
;
A
#
# COMPACT_ATOMS: atom_id res chain seq x y z
N VAL A 1 2.23 16.38 -0.65
CA VAL A 1 1.99 17.61 0.11
C VAL A 1 3.18 18.57 -0.02
N ARG A 2 4.40 18.21 0.41
CA ARG A 2 5.58 19.10 0.35
C ARG A 2 5.85 19.62 -1.07
N LEU A 3 5.83 18.75 -2.10
CA LEU A 3 6.07 19.17 -3.48
C LEU A 3 5.03 20.22 -3.95
N CYS A 4 3.75 19.99 -3.68
CA CYS A 4 2.68 20.95 -3.99
C CYS A 4 2.81 22.23 -3.16
N GLY A 5 2.98 22.08 -1.84
CA GLY A 5 3.14 23.21 -0.92
C GLY A 5 4.38 24.07 -1.20
N SER A 6 5.43 23.49 -1.83
CA SER A 6 6.66 24.21 -2.16
C SER A 6 6.45 25.36 -3.14
N SER A 7 5.34 25.40 -3.85
CA SER A 7 4.96 26.52 -4.72
C SER A 7 4.28 27.68 -3.98
N GLY A 8 4.13 27.60 -2.65
CA GLY A 8 3.39 28.60 -1.86
C GLY A 8 1.87 28.42 -1.90
N THR A 9 1.36 27.30 -2.40
CA THR A 9 -0.08 27.03 -2.40
C THR A 9 -0.63 26.91 -0.99
N ASN A 10 -1.95 27.14 -0.82
CA ASN A 10 -2.59 27.07 0.48
C ASN A 10 -2.59 25.63 1.05
N PRO A 11 -2.69 25.47 2.38
CA PRO A 11 -2.64 24.14 3.03
C PRO A 11 -3.72 23.17 2.53
N PHE A 12 -4.92 23.65 2.25
CA PHE A 12 -6.04 22.80 1.80
C PHE A 12 -5.73 22.20 0.42
N ALA A 13 -5.22 23.00 -0.52
CA ALA A 13 -4.82 22.51 -1.84
C ALA A 13 -3.62 21.54 -1.75
N ALA A 14 -2.65 21.82 -0.87
CA ALA A 14 -1.52 20.92 -0.64
C ALA A 14 -1.96 19.58 -0.06
N ILE A 15 -2.92 19.56 0.87
CA ILE A 15 -3.51 18.34 1.44
C ILE A 15 -4.35 17.61 0.38
N ALA A 16 -5.16 18.31 -0.42
CA ALA A 16 -5.92 17.71 -1.51
C ALA A 16 -5.01 16.98 -2.52
N ALA A 17 -3.85 17.57 -2.85
CA ALA A 17 -2.84 16.91 -3.67
C ALA A 17 -2.26 15.67 -2.97
N GLY A 18 -2.11 15.69 -1.65
CA GLY A 18 -1.72 14.53 -0.83
C GLY A 18 -2.76 13.41 -0.89
N VAL A 19 -4.05 13.74 -0.78
CA VAL A 19 -5.17 12.80 -0.91
C VAL A 19 -5.18 12.18 -2.30
N ALA A 20 -5.06 12.99 -3.35
CA ALA A 20 -5.02 12.51 -4.74
C ALA A 20 -3.85 11.52 -4.98
N CYS A 21 -2.67 11.81 -4.42
CA CYS A 21 -1.53 10.90 -4.48
C CYS A 21 -1.76 9.60 -3.69
N LEU A 22 -2.37 9.70 -2.51
CA LEU A 22 -2.69 8.53 -1.67
C LEU A 22 -3.71 7.61 -2.34
N TRP A 23 -4.66 8.16 -3.07
CA TRP A 23 -5.75 7.39 -3.69
C TRP A 23 -5.29 6.45 -4.81
N GLY A 24 -4.08 6.59 -5.32
CA GLY A 24 -3.54 5.70 -6.34
C GLY A 24 -3.45 4.24 -5.89
N PRO A 25 -3.74 3.26 -6.77
CA PRO A 25 -3.75 1.83 -6.45
C PRO A 25 -2.38 1.29 -6.02
N ALA A 26 -1.30 1.99 -6.37
CA ALA A 26 0.06 1.65 -5.96
C ALA A 26 0.43 2.20 -4.57
N HIS A 27 -0.47 2.91 -3.89
CA HIS A 27 -0.23 3.52 -2.58
C HIS A 27 -1.34 3.19 -1.59
N GLY A 28 -2.35 4.04 -1.40
CA GLY A 28 -3.41 3.84 -0.41
C GLY A 28 -4.40 2.72 -0.74
N GLY A 29 -4.46 2.28 -2.00
CA GLY A 29 -5.24 1.12 -2.42
C GLY A 29 -4.65 -0.25 -2.07
N ALA A 30 -3.43 -0.32 -1.50
CA ALA A 30 -2.76 -1.58 -1.20
C ALA A 30 -3.51 -2.40 -0.13
N ASN A 31 -4.07 -1.75 0.87
CA ASN A 31 -4.86 -2.38 1.94
C ASN A 31 -6.14 -3.02 1.39
N GLU A 32 -6.90 -2.29 0.57
CA GLU A 32 -8.09 -2.80 -0.13
C GLU A 32 -7.73 -3.96 -1.06
N ALA A 33 -6.66 -3.83 -1.84
CA ALA A 33 -6.20 -4.88 -2.74
C ALA A 33 -5.81 -6.17 -1.99
N CYS A 34 -5.23 -6.04 -0.80
CA CYS A 34 -4.90 -7.18 0.06
C CYS A 34 -6.18 -7.92 0.50
N LEU A 35 -7.19 -7.21 0.97
CA LEU A 35 -8.45 -7.81 1.41
C LEU A 35 -9.22 -8.44 0.24
N ASN A 36 -9.20 -7.80 -0.93
CA ASN A 36 -9.79 -8.35 -2.15
C ASN A 36 -9.10 -9.66 -2.57
N MET A 37 -7.78 -9.70 -2.54
CA MET A 37 -7.00 -10.93 -2.79
C MET A 37 -7.40 -12.06 -1.83
N LEU A 38 -7.50 -11.79 -0.52
CA LEU A 38 -7.95 -12.78 0.45
C LEU A 38 -9.39 -13.25 0.15
N GLY A 39 -10.27 -12.32 -0.23
CA GLY A 39 -11.64 -12.63 -0.64
C GLY A 39 -11.71 -13.51 -1.89
N ASP A 40 -10.83 -13.28 -2.85
CA ASP A 40 -10.79 -14.08 -4.08
C ASP A 40 -10.25 -15.50 -3.79
N ILE A 41 -9.22 -15.64 -2.98
CA ILE A 41 -8.76 -16.97 -2.53
C ILE A 41 -9.89 -17.70 -1.77
N GLN A 42 -10.65 -16.98 -0.95
CA GLN A 42 -11.80 -17.56 -0.23
C GLN A 42 -12.87 -18.10 -1.19
N LYS A 43 -13.20 -17.36 -2.26
CA LYS A 43 -14.14 -17.80 -3.31
C LYS A 43 -13.62 -19.00 -4.10
N MET A 44 -12.31 -19.10 -4.30
CA MET A 44 -11.67 -20.24 -4.98
C MET A 44 -11.70 -21.54 -4.15
N GLY A 45 -12.00 -21.50 -2.86
CA GLY A 45 -12.05 -22.65 -1.96
C GLY A 45 -11.25 -22.47 -0.67
N GLY A 46 -10.86 -21.23 -0.35
CA GLY A 46 -10.26 -20.85 0.92
C GLY A 46 -8.89 -21.47 1.16
N ILE A 47 -8.64 -21.91 2.39
CA ILE A 47 -7.33 -22.41 2.85
C ILE A 47 -6.78 -23.55 1.95
N SER A 48 -7.66 -24.41 1.44
CA SER A 48 -7.24 -25.52 0.56
C SER A 48 -6.60 -25.07 -0.76
N LYS A 49 -6.85 -23.83 -1.18
CA LYS A 49 -6.37 -23.24 -2.42
C LYS A 49 -5.16 -22.28 -2.26
N VAL A 50 -4.72 -22.07 -1.04
CA VAL A 50 -3.57 -21.18 -0.77
C VAL A 50 -2.30 -21.66 -1.50
N GLY A 51 -2.01 -22.96 -1.50
CA GLY A 51 -0.85 -23.51 -2.21
C GLY A 51 -0.91 -23.29 -3.72
N GLU A 52 -2.09 -23.46 -4.32
CA GLU A 52 -2.30 -23.19 -5.75
C GLU A 52 -2.12 -21.70 -6.06
N PHE A 53 -2.70 -20.83 -5.25
CA PHE A 53 -2.52 -19.37 -5.35
C PHE A 53 -1.04 -18.98 -5.27
N MET A 54 -0.30 -19.50 -4.29
CA MET A 54 1.13 -19.20 -4.14
C MET A 54 1.96 -19.68 -5.33
N THR A 55 1.55 -20.78 -5.98
CA THR A 55 2.19 -21.24 -7.22
C THR A 55 1.94 -20.23 -8.35
N GLN A 56 0.73 -19.70 -8.48
CA GLN A 56 0.44 -18.66 -9.47
C GLN A 56 1.24 -17.36 -9.19
N VAL A 57 1.41 -16.97 -7.94
CA VAL A 57 2.24 -15.80 -7.55
C VAL A 57 3.70 -15.99 -7.99
N LYS A 58 4.22 -17.20 -7.96
CA LYS A 58 5.59 -17.48 -8.41
C LYS A 58 5.76 -17.42 -9.93
N ASP A 59 4.69 -17.64 -10.69
CA ASP A 59 4.71 -17.53 -12.15
C ASP A 59 4.59 -16.07 -12.58
N LYS A 60 5.65 -15.53 -13.16
CA LYS A 60 5.71 -14.15 -13.67
C LYS A 60 4.70 -13.86 -14.79
N ASN A 61 4.21 -14.88 -15.48
CA ASN A 61 3.28 -14.74 -16.60
C ASN A 61 1.81 -14.78 -16.13
N SER A 62 1.55 -15.19 -14.89
CA SER A 62 0.17 -15.29 -14.36
C SER A 62 -0.51 -13.94 -14.15
N GLY A 63 0.27 -12.86 -13.97
CA GLY A 63 -0.24 -11.56 -13.58
C GLY A 63 -0.73 -11.47 -12.11
N VAL A 64 -0.73 -12.58 -11.38
CA VAL A 64 -1.18 -12.65 -9.98
C VAL A 64 -0.12 -12.03 -9.06
N LYS A 65 -0.57 -11.17 -8.15
CA LYS A 65 0.32 -10.47 -7.20
C LYS A 65 -0.02 -10.85 -5.77
N LEU A 66 1.01 -11.05 -4.96
CA LEU A 66 0.88 -11.20 -3.52
C LEU A 66 0.77 -9.81 -2.88
N MET A 67 -0.46 -9.41 -2.51
CA MET A 67 -0.73 -8.13 -1.89
C MET A 67 -0.53 -8.20 -0.36
N GLY A 68 -0.08 -7.10 0.24
CA GLY A 68 0.19 -7.05 1.68
C GLY A 68 1.55 -7.62 2.10
N PHE A 69 2.45 -7.87 1.14
CA PHE A 69 3.79 -8.42 1.37
C PHE A 69 4.87 -7.54 0.75
N GLY A 70 6.03 -7.50 1.43
CA GLY A 70 7.18 -6.69 1.02
C GLY A 70 7.03 -5.22 1.38
N HIS A 71 8.14 -4.49 1.37
CA HIS A 71 8.18 -3.07 1.65
C HIS A 71 9.35 -2.39 0.94
N ARG A 72 9.17 -1.16 0.47
CA ARG A 72 10.26 -0.44 -0.22
C ARG A 72 11.38 0.00 0.72
N VAL A 73 11.05 0.36 1.94
CA VAL A 73 12.00 0.87 2.95
C VAL A 73 12.53 -0.25 3.82
N TYR A 74 11.66 -1.03 4.46
CA TYR A 74 12.07 -2.15 5.29
C TYR A 74 12.61 -3.29 4.43
N LYS A 75 13.87 -3.67 4.67
CA LYS A 75 14.53 -4.79 3.96
C LYS A 75 14.32 -6.14 4.65
N ASN A 76 13.68 -6.12 5.80
CA ASN A 76 13.27 -7.27 6.59
C ASN A 76 11.79 -7.14 6.93
N TYR A 77 11.34 -7.79 7.99
CA TYR A 77 9.97 -7.75 8.47
C TYR A 77 9.53 -6.32 8.83
N ASP A 78 8.32 -5.92 8.43
CA ASP A 78 7.72 -4.65 8.83
C ASP A 78 7.38 -4.71 10.34
N PRO A 79 8.00 -3.88 11.19
CA PRO A 79 7.74 -3.93 12.64
C PRO A 79 6.28 -3.67 13.01
N ARG A 80 5.55 -2.95 12.16
CA ARG A 80 4.12 -2.67 12.37
C ARG A 80 3.24 -3.89 12.10
N ALA A 81 3.67 -4.81 11.22
CA ALA A 81 2.89 -5.99 10.87
C ALA A 81 2.69 -6.93 12.06
N LYS A 82 3.71 -7.08 12.93
CA LYS A 82 3.60 -7.89 14.15
C LYS A 82 2.57 -7.30 15.11
N LEU A 83 2.66 -5.99 15.37
CA LEU A 83 1.68 -5.29 16.22
C LEU A 83 0.26 -5.42 15.64
N MET A 84 0.11 -5.24 14.32
CA MET A 84 -1.19 -5.38 13.65
C MET A 84 -1.73 -6.80 13.71
N GLN A 85 -0.89 -7.83 13.67
CA GLN A 85 -1.29 -9.21 13.86
C GLN A 85 -1.84 -9.46 15.26
N GLU A 86 -1.15 -8.97 16.29
CA GLU A 86 -1.58 -9.07 17.69
C GLU A 86 -2.90 -8.31 17.89
N THR A 87 -3.00 -7.06 17.44
CA THR A 87 -4.23 -6.26 17.48
C THR A 87 -5.38 -6.94 16.74
N CYS A 88 -5.10 -7.58 15.60
CA CYS A 88 -6.12 -8.31 14.84
C CYS A 88 -6.71 -9.46 15.68
N LYS A 89 -5.87 -10.23 16.35
CA LYS A 89 -6.33 -11.29 17.26
C LYS A 89 -7.18 -10.74 18.40
N GLU A 90 -6.72 -9.68 19.07
CA GLU A 90 -7.44 -9.04 20.17
C GLU A 90 -8.82 -8.52 19.73
N VAL A 91 -8.89 -7.80 18.60
CA VAL A 91 -10.13 -7.27 18.05
C VAL A 91 -11.11 -8.40 17.69
N LEU A 92 -10.64 -9.44 17.01
CA LEU A 92 -11.48 -10.56 16.63
C LEU A 92 -12.00 -11.32 17.86
N THR A 93 -11.17 -11.50 18.88
CA THR A 93 -11.59 -12.10 20.16
C THR A 93 -12.64 -11.24 20.86
N ALA A 94 -12.40 -9.93 20.97
CA ALA A 94 -13.35 -9.01 21.60
C ALA A 94 -14.72 -8.96 20.89
N LEU A 95 -14.75 -9.25 19.59
CA LEU A 95 -15.97 -9.27 18.77
C LEU A 95 -16.58 -10.69 18.64
N GLY A 96 -15.98 -11.74 19.22
CA GLY A 96 -16.41 -13.13 19.05
C GLY A 96 -16.21 -13.67 17.64
N LEU A 97 -15.22 -13.14 16.90
CA LEU A 97 -14.90 -13.45 15.50
C LEU A 97 -13.60 -14.26 15.36
N GLU A 98 -13.14 -14.99 16.37
CA GLU A 98 -11.88 -15.75 16.33
C GLU A 98 -11.87 -16.82 15.23
N ASN A 99 -13.05 -17.21 14.77
CA ASN A 99 -13.23 -18.18 13.69
C ASN A 99 -13.44 -17.54 12.32
N ASP A 100 -13.19 -16.22 12.17
CA ASP A 100 -13.34 -15.55 10.87
C ASP A 100 -12.53 -16.27 9.77
N PRO A 101 -13.19 -16.65 8.65
CA PRO A 101 -12.54 -17.43 7.59
C PRO A 101 -11.40 -16.68 6.91
N LEU A 102 -11.50 -15.34 6.76
CA LEU A 102 -10.44 -14.56 6.13
C LEU A 102 -9.23 -14.41 7.04
N PHE A 103 -9.43 -14.32 8.36
CA PHE A 103 -8.31 -14.31 9.29
C PHE A 103 -7.56 -15.66 9.27
N LYS A 104 -8.28 -16.79 9.32
CA LYS A 104 -7.67 -18.11 9.20
C LYS A 104 -6.92 -18.29 7.88
N LEU A 105 -7.49 -17.79 6.79
CA LEU A 105 -6.86 -17.80 5.48
C LEU A 105 -5.58 -16.95 5.47
N ALA A 106 -5.62 -15.75 6.06
CA ALA A 106 -4.45 -14.88 6.18
C ALA A 106 -3.32 -15.55 6.96
N MET A 107 -3.63 -16.19 8.10
CA MET A 107 -2.63 -16.95 8.87
C MET A 107 -2.00 -18.09 8.08
N ALA A 108 -2.79 -18.82 7.28
CA ALA A 108 -2.29 -19.90 6.45
C ALA A 108 -1.39 -19.37 5.32
N LEU A 109 -1.78 -18.26 4.69
CA LEU A 109 -1.00 -17.59 3.65
C LEU A 109 0.33 -17.06 4.20
N GLU A 110 0.30 -16.39 5.35
CA GLU A 110 1.49 -15.90 6.03
C GLU A 110 2.47 -17.02 6.34
N LYS A 111 1.99 -18.12 6.91
CA LYS A 111 2.82 -19.27 7.23
C LYS A 111 3.61 -19.76 6.02
N ILE A 112 2.93 -19.95 4.88
CA ILE A 112 3.61 -20.38 3.65
C ILE A 112 4.63 -19.35 3.18
N ALA A 113 4.28 -18.05 3.20
CA ALA A 113 5.19 -16.99 2.76
C ALA A 113 6.45 -16.88 3.64
N LEU A 114 6.35 -17.19 4.93
CA LEU A 114 7.48 -17.16 5.86
C LEU A 114 8.37 -18.41 5.79
N GLU A 115 7.85 -19.53 5.30
CA GLU A 115 8.57 -20.80 5.21
C GLU A 115 9.13 -21.08 3.80
N ASP A 116 8.52 -20.55 2.76
CA ASP A 116 8.89 -20.83 1.36
C ASP A 116 10.08 -19.95 0.90
N GLU A 117 11.15 -20.60 0.48
CA GLU A 117 12.42 -19.98 0.05
C GLU A 117 12.24 -18.91 -1.03
N TYR A 118 11.27 -19.06 -1.93
CA TYR A 118 10.99 -18.05 -2.96
C TYR A 118 10.63 -16.69 -2.38
N PHE A 119 9.81 -16.67 -1.32
CA PHE A 119 9.37 -15.45 -0.67
C PHE A 119 10.41 -14.92 0.32
N VAL A 120 11.04 -15.82 1.08
CA VAL A 120 12.08 -15.48 2.06
C VAL A 120 13.29 -14.84 1.38
N SER A 121 13.80 -15.45 0.30
CA SER A 121 14.96 -14.91 -0.45
C SER A 121 14.67 -13.55 -1.09
N ARG A 122 13.41 -13.26 -1.40
CA ARG A 122 12.96 -11.97 -1.93
C ARG A 122 12.50 -10.98 -0.87
N LYS A 123 12.56 -11.37 0.42
CA LYS A 123 12.14 -10.55 1.56
C LYS A 123 10.68 -10.10 1.48
N LEU A 124 9.82 -10.97 0.98
CA LEU A 124 8.39 -10.75 0.86
C LEU A 124 7.68 -11.12 2.17
N TYR A 125 7.98 -10.38 3.21
CA TYR A 125 7.34 -10.52 4.52
C TYR A 125 6.03 -9.74 4.58
N PRO A 126 5.07 -10.14 5.44
CA PRO A 126 3.86 -9.37 5.69
C PRO A 126 4.18 -7.92 6.07
N ASN A 127 3.42 -6.98 5.53
CA ASN A 127 3.51 -5.57 5.87
C ASN A 127 2.25 -5.11 6.63
N VAL A 128 2.16 -3.82 6.94
CA VAL A 128 1.03 -3.28 7.72
C VAL A 128 -0.33 -3.47 7.04
N ASP A 129 -0.38 -3.53 5.70
CA ASP A 129 -1.63 -3.64 4.95
C ASP A 129 -2.25 -5.05 5.04
N PHE A 130 -1.47 -6.07 5.43
CA PHE A 130 -1.91 -7.45 5.46
C PHE A 130 -3.00 -7.69 6.52
N TYR A 131 -2.79 -7.24 7.76
CA TYR A 131 -3.76 -7.44 8.84
C TYR A 131 -4.71 -6.27 9.07
N SER A 132 -4.29 -5.04 8.72
CA SER A 132 -5.09 -3.84 9.00
C SER A 132 -6.45 -3.85 8.30
N GLY A 133 -6.54 -4.41 7.09
CA GLY A 133 -7.81 -4.57 6.39
C GLY A 133 -8.80 -5.49 7.09
N ILE A 134 -8.31 -6.58 7.68
CA ILE A 134 -9.14 -7.51 8.45
C ILE A 134 -9.70 -6.82 9.69
N VAL A 135 -8.86 -6.07 10.42
CA VAL A 135 -9.28 -5.29 11.58
C VAL A 135 -10.37 -4.28 11.21
N GLN A 136 -10.13 -3.48 10.18
CA GLN A 136 -11.08 -2.45 9.73
C GLN A 136 -12.42 -3.08 9.31
N ARG A 137 -12.40 -4.19 8.59
CA ARG A 137 -13.61 -4.93 8.23
C ARG A 137 -14.33 -5.47 9.47
N ALA A 138 -13.61 -6.04 10.43
CA ALA A 138 -14.19 -6.61 11.64
C ALA A 138 -14.97 -5.59 12.48
N ILE A 139 -14.47 -4.34 12.52
CA ILE A 139 -15.16 -3.22 13.21
C ILE A 139 -16.22 -2.53 12.33
N GLY A 140 -16.55 -3.07 11.15
CA GLY A 140 -17.64 -2.61 10.31
C GLY A 140 -17.30 -1.53 9.30
N ILE A 141 -16.02 -1.21 9.08
CA ILE A 141 -15.60 -0.25 8.04
C ILE A 141 -15.64 -0.95 6.68
N PRO A 142 -16.42 -0.46 5.70
CA PRO A 142 -16.43 -1.02 4.36
C PRO A 142 -15.10 -0.75 3.63
N THR A 143 -14.67 -1.69 2.79
CA THR A 143 -13.39 -1.61 2.04
C THR A 143 -13.24 -0.32 1.22
N SER A 144 -14.34 0.20 0.67
CA SER A 144 -14.36 1.46 -0.07
C SER A 144 -13.95 2.70 0.74
N LEU A 145 -13.98 2.60 2.08
CA LEU A 145 -13.55 3.68 2.98
C LEU A 145 -12.10 3.54 3.48
N PHE A 146 -11.39 2.48 3.17
CA PHE A 146 -10.05 2.23 3.72
C PHE A 146 -9.05 3.34 3.36
N THR A 147 -9.00 3.76 2.11
CA THR A 147 -8.15 4.89 1.68
C THR A 147 -8.57 6.19 2.35
N ALA A 148 -9.88 6.43 2.54
CA ALA A 148 -10.38 7.64 3.21
C ALA A 148 -9.99 7.66 4.70
N ILE A 149 -10.10 6.54 5.42
CA ILE A 149 -9.64 6.41 6.81
C ILE A 149 -8.13 6.62 6.90
N PHE A 150 -7.37 6.08 5.96
CA PHE A 150 -5.93 6.31 5.90
C PHE A 150 -5.60 7.79 5.66
N ALA A 151 -6.31 8.48 4.75
CA ALA A 151 -6.15 9.91 4.50
C ALA A 151 -6.46 10.74 5.75
N LEU A 152 -7.55 10.41 6.47
CA LEU A 152 -7.92 11.06 7.72
C LEU A 152 -6.77 10.96 8.75
N ALA A 153 -6.27 9.77 9.01
CA ALA A 153 -5.19 9.54 9.95
C ALA A 153 -3.87 10.22 9.52
N ARG A 154 -3.57 10.24 8.21
CA ARG A 154 -2.34 10.83 7.66
C ARG A 154 -2.38 12.34 7.57
N THR A 155 -3.54 12.98 7.62
CA THR A 155 -3.69 14.44 7.49
C THR A 155 -2.84 15.19 8.52
N VAL A 156 -2.78 14.72 9.75
CA VAL A 156 -1.93 15.31 10.80
C VAL A 156 -0.44 15.29 10.38
N GLY A 157 0.04 14.15 9.85
CA GLY A 157 1.40 14.02 9.35
C GLY A 157 1.67 14.92 8.13
N TRP A 158 0.71 15.11 7.24
CA TRP A 158 0.83 16.03 6.11
C TRP A 158 0.93 17.49 6.55
N ILE A 159 0.13 17.88 7.56
CA ILE A 159 0.20 19.22 8.15
C ILE A 159 1.55 19.45 8.83
N ALA A 160 2.04 18.47 9.60
CA ALA A 160 3.35 18.54 10.23
C ALA A 160 4.47 18.72 9.20
N GLN A 161 4.46 17.94 8.12
CA GLN A 161 5.41 18.03 7.01
C GLN A 161 5.35 19.38 6.29
N LEU A 162 4.15 19.94 6.10
CA LEU A 162 3.96 21.25 5.47
C LEU A 162 4.53 22.36 6.36
N ASN A 163 4.21 22.34 7.67
CA ASN A 163 4.69 23.33 8.65
C ASN A 163 6.21 23.32 8.78
N GLU A 164 6.80 22.11 8.86
CA GLU A 164 8.25 21.94 8.89
C GLU A 164 8.93 22.56 7.66
N MET A 165 8.37 22.27 6.46
CA MET A 165 8.90 22.82 5.22
C MET A 165 8.79 24.35 5.16
N ILE A 166 7.67 24.93 5.59
CA ILE A 166 7.46 26.39 5.57
C ILE A 166 8.39 27.09 6.57
N GLY A 167 8.68 26.43 7.69
CA GLY A 167 9.61 26.94 8.72
C GLY A 167 11.09 26.76 8.39
N ASP A 168 11.43 26.04 7.33
CA ASP A 168 12.82 25.79 6.94
C ASP A 168 13.42 27.02 6.24
N PRO A 169 14.53 27.60 6.79
CA PRO A 169 15.21 28.73 6.16
C PRO A 169 15.74 28.44 4.74
N GLU A 170 15.97 27.17 4.41
CA GLU A 170 16.39 26.73 3.08
C GLU A 170 15.22 26.40 2.15
N TYR A 171 13.99 26.72 2.54
CA TYR A 171 12.78 26.47 1.78
C TYR A 171 12.88 27.00 0.34
N LYS A 172 12.67 26.14 -0.62
CA LYS A 172 12.69 26.45 -2.05
C LYS A 172 11.57 25.67 -2.77
N ILE A 173 11.13 26.20 -3.91
CA ILE A 173 10.23 25.46 -4.78
C ILE A 173 10.86 24.13 -5.20
N GLY A 174 10.12 23.04 -5.02
CA GLY A 174 10.54 21.69 -5.39
C GLY A 174 10.60 21.54 -6.92
N ARG A 175 11.82 21.37 -7.43
CA ARG A 175 12.03 21.05 -8.85
C ARG A 175 12.77 19.73 -8.96
N PRO A 176 12.28 18.77 -9.78
CA PRO A 176 13.03 17.55 -10.03
C PRO A 176 14.35 17.88 -10.77
N ARG A 177 15.40 17.15 -10.44
CA ARG A 177 16.63 17.16 -11.23
C ARG A 177 16.37 16.35 -12.49
N GLN A 178 16.55 16.97 -13.64
CA GLN A 178 16.26 16.37 -14.95
C GLN A 178 17.57 16.04 -15.67
N LEU A 179 17.64 14.86 -16.23
CA LEU A 179 18.63 14.47 -17.23
C LEU A 179 17.94 14.37 -18.58
N PHE A 180 18.28 15.27 -19.50
CA PHE A 180 17.73 15.21 -20.84
C PHE A 180 18.38 14.05 -21.61
N THR A 181 17.58 13.10 -22.06
CA THR A 181 18.00 11.92 -22.83
C THR A 181 17.50 11.93 -24.28
N GLY A 182 16.81 12.98 -24.68
CA GLY A 182 16.31 13.15 -26.05
C GLY A 182 17.34 13.71 -27.00
N SER A 183 16.94 13.90 -28.28
CA SER A 183 17.80 14.53 -29.31
C SER A 183 18.12 15.95 -28.92
N THR A 184 19.42 16.33 -28.94
CA THR A 184 19.90 17.68 -28.62
C THR A 184 19.44 18.73 -29.63
N GLN A 185 19.29 18.32 -30.88
CA GLN A 185 18.79 19.18 -31.97
C GLN A 185 17.90 18.34 -32.89
N ARG A 186 16.77 18.89 -33.28
CA ARG A 186 15.91 18.33 -34.31
C ARG A 186 15.12 19.44 -35.02
N GLN A 187 14.81 19.25 -36.29
CA GLN A 187 13.96 20.18 -37.02
C GLN A 187 12.50 20.02 -36.64
N VAL A 188 11.78 21.11 -36.59
CA VAL A 188 10.33 21.11 -36.41
C VAL A 188 9.69 20.72 -37.75
N LEU A 189 9.09 19.54 -37.80
CA LEU A 189 8.38 19.09 -38.99
C LEU A 189 7.08 19.86 -39.20
N PRO A 190 6.65 20.09 -40.47
CA PRO A 190 5.31 20.60 -40.77
C PRO A 190 4.23 19.74 -40.13
N LEU A 191 3.09 20.32 -39.77
CA LEU A 191 2.01 19.62 -39.05
C LEU A 191 1.56 18.31 -39.73
N ALA A 192 1.51 18.32 -41.08
CA ALA A 192 1.15 17.17 -41.90
C ALA A 192 2.19 16.03 -41.94
N LYS A 193 3.37 16.24 -41.34
CA LYS A 193 4.48 15.25 -41.28
C LYS A 193 4.84 14.85 -39.84
N ARG A 194 4.02 15.21 -38.85
CA ARG A 194 4.20 14.88 -37.44
C ARG A 194 3.49 13.59 -37.04
#